data_762c8fe4f0fe1d7bba1bac92862fd2bc
#
_entry.id   762c8fe4f0fe1d7bba1bac92862fd2bc
#
_cell.length_a   1.000
_cell.length_b   1.000
_cell.length_c   1.000
_cell.angle_alpha   90.00
_cell.angle_beta   90.00
_cell.angle_gamma   90.00
#
_symmetry.space_group_name_H-M   'P 1'
#
loop_
_entity.id
_entity.type
_entity.pdbx_description
1 polymer ?
#
loop_
_entity_poly.entity_id
_entity_poly.type
_entity_poly.pdbx_seq_one_letter_code
_entity_poly.pdbx_strand_id
1 'polypeptide(L)'
;MTTVVADTGDINAIEQVKPQDATTNPSLITTAAQMPAYQQIVDDTLLQAKQELGSNAKDSDVATLAFEHLAVAFGKKILQVIPGRVSTEVDARLSYDKNATMAKARSIIEQYEKAGISRQRVLIKIASTWNGIKAAEQLEKEGIHCNLTLLFGIHQAIACANAGVTLVSPFVGRILDWYKKQNNRDYVSAEDPGVQSVTKIYNYFKKFGYKTVVMGASFRNIGEIEELAGCDLLTISPNLLHELDSKTGDLPRKLDPAKAKSLDIERITVDEAKFEEMHKADRMAFDKLSEGIKGFSDALVNLEKLLCDRLAKLGASERQEVAVH
;
A
#
# COMPACT_ATOMS: atom_id res chain seq x y z
N MET A 1 -5.52 -1.25 21.60
CA MET A 1 -5.52 -2.69 21.23
C MET A 1 -4.96 -2.87 19.84
N THR A 2 -5.56 -2.29 18.82
CA THR A 2 -5.11 -2.25 17.42
C THR A 2 -4.96 -0.79 16.98
N THR A 3 -3.88 -0.46 16.30
CA THR A 3 -3.72 0.88 15.73
C THR A 3 -4.50 0.98 14.42
N VAL A 4 -5.33 2.02 14.31
CA VAL A 4 -6.14 2.29 13.11
C VAL A 4 -5.34 3.09 12.11
N VAL A 5 -5.37 2.63 10.86
CA VAL A 5 -4.73 3.24 9.69
C VAL A 5 -5.82 3.51 8.64
N ALA A 6 -5.79 4.63 7.96
CA ALA A 6 -6.75 4.92 6.88
C ALA A 6 -6.20 4.43 5.53
N ASP A 7 -7.03 3.72 4.77
CA ASP A 7 -6.73 3.25 3.42
C ASP A 7 -7.49 4.08 2.40
N THR A 8 -6.92 5.24 2.03
CA THR A 8 -7.51 6.17 1.07
C THR A 8 -6.52 7.23 0.59
N GLY A 9 -6.76 7.79 -0.60
CA GLY A 9 -6.11 9.00 -1.11
C GLY A 9 -6.90 10.27 -0.82
N ASP A 10 -8.12 10.16 -0.28
CA ASP A 10 -8.98 11.30 0.06
C ASP A 10 -8.56 11.91 1.41
N ILE A 11 -7.86 13.04 1.33
CA ILE A 11 -7.30 13.74 2.50
C ILE A 11 -8.41 14.22 3.45
N ASN A 12 -9.54 14.68 2.91
CA ASN A 12 -10.67 15.14 3.72
C ASN A 12 -11.28 13.98 4.53
N ALA A 13 -11.39 12.80 3.92
CA ALA A 13 -11.85 11.62 4.63
C ALA A 13 -10.86 11.18 5.73
N ILE A 14 -9.55 11.30 5.49
CA ILE A 14 -8.51 11.02 6.51
C ILE A 14 -8.66 11.98 7.69
N GLU A 15 -8.86 13.27 7.43
CA GLU A 15 -9.01 14.29 8.48
C GLU A 15 -10.23 14.04 9.38
N GLN A 16 -11.31 13.51 8.81
CA GLN A 16 -12.52 13.16 9.57
C GLN A 16 -12.31 11.97 10.51
N VAL A 17 -11.62 10.92 10.06
CA VAL A 17 -11.43 9.69 10.85
C VAL A 17 -10.24 9.75 11.81
N LYS A 18 -9.33 10.73 11.63
CA LYS A 18 -8.15 10.97 12.50
C LYS A 18 -7.33 9.72 12.81
N PRO A 19 -6.87 8.97 11.81
CA PRO A 19 -6.11 7.76 12.01
C PRO A 19 -4.69 8.07 12.52
N GLN A 20 -3.99 7.05 13.02
CA GLN A 20 -2.57 7.18 13.36
C GLN A 20 -1.69 7.31 12.11
N ASP A 21 -1.88 6.44 11.14
CA ASP A 21 -1.13 6.35 9.88
C ASP A 21 -2.11 6.34 8.68
N ALA A 22 -1.58 6.46 7.47
CA ALA A 22 -2.37 6.31 6.24
C ALA A 22 -1.62 5.48 5.20
N THR A 23 -2.37 4.74 4.38
CA THR A 23 -1.85 4.02 3.22
C THR A 23 -2.49 4.52 1.94
N THR A 24 -1.68 4.62 0.91
CA THR A 24 -2.11 4.87 -0.46
C THR A 24 -1.70 3.71 -1.37
N ASN A 25 -2.23 3.72 -2.57
CA ASN A 25 -1.82 2.83 -3.66
C ASN A 25 -2.18 3.50 -5.00
N PRO A 26 -1.71 2.98 -6.14
CA PRO A 26 -1.97 3.60 -7.45
C PRO A 26 -3.46 3.86 -7.72
N SER A 27 -4.32 2.91 -7.39
CA SER A 27 -5.77 3.07 -7.63
C SER A 27 -6.38 4.18 -6.77
N LEU A 28 -5.99 4.29 -5.50
CA LEU A 28 -6.46 5.34 -4.60
C LEU A 28 -5.98 6.72 -5.03
N ILE A 29 -4.73 6.85 -5.47
CA ILE A 29 -4.19 8.10 -6.02
C ILE A 29 -4.92 8.47 -7.31
N THR A 30 -5.17 7.50 -8.23
CA THR A 30 -5.93 7.75 -9.46
C THR A 30 -7.34 8.26 -9.15
N THR A 31 -8.02 7.68 -8.17
CA THR A 31 -9.35 8.14 -7.74
C THR A 31 -9.30 9.54 -7.15
N ALA A 32 -8.36 9.82 -6.26
CA ALA A 32 -8.20 11.14 -5.64
C ALA A 32 -7.86 12.21 -6.67
N ALA A 33 -6.99 11.92 -7.64
CA ALA A 33 -6.60 12.83 -8.71
C ALA A 33 -7.77 13.28 -9.60
N GLN A 34 -8.88 12.54 -9.62
CA GLN A 34 -10.11 12.91 -10.34
C GLN A 34 -11.06 13.79 -9.53
N MET A 35 -10.84 13.93 -8.23
CA MET A 35 -11.70 14.74 -7.37
C MET A 35 -11.45 16.24 -7.62
N PRO A 36 -12.51 17.07 -7.76
CA PRO A 36 -12.36 18.52 -7.94
C PRO A 36 -11.51 19.19 -6.86
N ALA A 37 -11.61 18.71 -5.61
CA ALA A 37 -10.87 19.22 -4.47
C ALA A 37 -9.34 19.13 -4.62
N TYR A 38 -8.83 18.22 -5.47
CA TYR A 38 -7.38 17.97 -5.61
C TYR A 38 -6.84 18.34 -6.99
N GLN A 39 -7.64 18.98 -7.85
CA GLN A 39 -7.20 19.39 -9.20
C GLN A 39 -5.97 20.30 -9.15
N GLN A 40 -5.89 21.22 -8.19
CA GLN A 40 -4.73 22.08 -8.03
C GLN A 40 -3.44 21.29 -7.77
N ILE A 41 -3.51 20.21 -6.95
CA ILE A 41 -2.35 19.34 -6.70
C ILE A 41 -1.89 18.69 -8.01
N VAL A 42 -2.84 18.25 -8.83
CA VAL A 42 -2.56 17.64 -10.14
C VAL A 42 -1.90 18.65 -11.07
N ASP A 43 -2.46 19.85 -11.17
CA ASP A 43 -1.97 20.90 -12.05
C ASP A 43 -0.56 21.35 -11.65
N ASP A 44 -0.34 21.62 -10.37
CA ASP A 44 0.98 22.01 -9.83
C ASP A 44 2.04 20.94 -10.14
N THR A 45 1.67 19.66 -10.01
CA THR A 45 2.57 18.53 -10.26
C THR A 45 2.93 18.40 -11.74
N LEU A 46 1.96 18.62 -12.64
CA LEU A 46 2.17 18.62 -14.08
C LEU A 46 3.08 19.78 -14.51
N LEU A 47 2.84 20.97 -13.98
CA LEU A 47 3.65 22.17 -14.27
C LEU A 47 5.09 21.99 -13.78
N GLN A 48 5.27 21.43 -12.58
CA GLN A 48 6.59 21.11 -12.03
C GLN A 48 7.32 20.11 -12.94
N ALA A 49 6.69 19.00 -13.31
CA ALA A 49 7.29 17.97 -14.18
C ALA A 49 7.67 18.56 -15.57
N LYS A 50 6.81 19.42 -16.14
CA LYS A 50 7.09 20.10 -17.39
C LYS A 50 8.26 21.05 -17.28
N GLN A 51 8.39 21.78 -16.17
CA GLN A 51 9.51 22.66 -15.91
C GLN A 51 10.84 21.90 -15.78
N GLU A 52 10.83 20.77 -15.07
CA GLU A 52 12.03 19.93 -14.86
C GLU A 52 12.54 19.31 -16.15
N LEU A 53 11.64 18.83 -17.03
CA LEU A 53 11.99 18.18 -18.30
C LEU A 53 12.23 19.20 -19.44
N GLY A 54 11.76 20.44 -19.28
CA GLY A 54 11.87 21.49 -20.30
C GLY A 54 10.73 21.50 -21.33
N SER A 55 10.62 22.61 -22.05
CA SER A 55 9.49 22.88 -22.96
C SER A 55 9.34 21.90 -24.14
N ASN A 56 10.41 21.21 -24.50
CA ASN A 56 10.43 20.25 -25.61
C ASN A 56 10.15 18.79 -25.21
N ALA A 57 9.88 18.54 -23.92
CA ALA A 57 9.57 17.20 -23.44
C ALA A 57 8.25 16.70 -24.02
N LYS A 58 8.18 15.40 -24.29
CA LYS A 58 6.93 14.77 -24.73
C LYS A 58 5.93 14.74 -23.55
N ASP A 59 4.66 14.93 -23.86
CA ASP A 59 3.59 14.89 -22.85
C ASP A 59 3.57 13.56 -22.06
N SER A 60 3.93 12.44 -22.69
CA SER A 60 4.09 11.15 -22.04
C SER A 60 5.17 11.15 -20.96
N ASP A 61 6.32 11.78 -21.24
CA ASP A 61 7.44 11.83 -20.30
C ASP A 61 7.11 12.76 -19.14
N VAL A 62 6.42 13.88 -19.42
CA VAL A 62 5.89 14.80 -18.42
C VAL A 62 4.88 14.08 -17.52
N ALA A 63 3.95 13.31 -18.08
CA ALA A 63 2.94 12.58 -17.32
C ALA A 63 3.58 11.50 -16.41
N THR A 64 4.60 10.80 -16.91
CA THR A 64 5.33 9.79 -16.11
C THR A 64 6.06 10.43 -14.93
N LEU A 65 6.73 11.55 -15.13
CA LEU A 65 7.40 12.28 -14.04
C LEU A 65 6.37 12.90 -13.07
N ALA A 66 5.29 13.48 -13.62
CA ALA A 66 4.22 14.05 -12.81
C ALA A 66 3.55 13.00 -11.91
N PHE A 67 3.40 11.75 -12.37
CA PHE A 67 2.90 10.66 -11.51
C PHE A 67 3.76 10.46 -10.26
N GLU A 68 5.09 10.47 -10.39
CA GLU A 68 5.99 10.33 -9.24
C GLU A 68 5.85 11.49 -8.26
N HIS A 69 5.81 12.71 -8.77
CA HIS A 69 5.59 13.91 -7.97
C HIS A 69 4.21 13.91 -7.30
N LEU A 70 3.19 13.39 -7.99
CA LEU A 70 1.81 13.35 -7.49
C LEU A 70 1.68 12.45 -6.27
N ALA A 71 2.28 11.25 -6.29
CA ALA A 71 2.27 10.34 -5.16
C ALA A 71 2.91 10.98 -3.91
N VAL A 72 4.02 11.69 -4.09
CA VAL A 72 4.68 12.46 -3.01
C VAL A 72 3.84 13.65 -2.59
N ALA A 73 3.23 14.40 -3.53
CA ALA A 73 2.39 15.55 -3.22
C ALA A 73 1.18 15.17 -2.36
N PHE A 74 0.49 14.06 -2.69
CA PHE A 74 -0.58 13.52 -1.84
C PHE A 74 -0.04 13.07 -0.48
N GLY A 75 1.07 12.35 -0.45
CA GLY A 75 1.69 11.91 0.80
C GLY A 75 2.07 13.08 1.72
N LYS A 76 2.60 14.17 1.17
CA LYS A 76 2.90 15.43 1.92
C LYS A 76 1.64 16.02 2.55
N LYS A 77 0.53 16.08 1.80
CA LYS A 77 -0.74 16.59 2.31
C LYS A 77 -1.32 15.68 3.39
N ILE A 78 -1.28 14.35 3.19
CA ILE A 78 -1.71 13.38 4.19
C ILE A 78 -0.90 13.55 5.48
N LEU A 79 0.43 13.71 5.41
CA LEU A 79 1.29 13.91 6.58
C LEU A 79 1.02 15.18 7.39
N GLN A 80 0.28 16.15 6.83
CA GLN A 80 -0.19 17.31 7.55
C GLN A 80 -1.38 17.02 8.48
N VAL A 81 -2.16 15.98 8.18
CA VAL A 81 -3.40 15.63 8.90
C VAL A 81 -3.28 14.35 9.75
N ILE A 82 -2.17 13.62 9.64
CA ILE A 82 -1.91 12.43 10.47
C ILE A 82 -0.67 12.63 11.34
N PRO A 83 -0.63 12.07 12.57
CA PRO A 83 0.55 12.17 13.44
C PRO A 83 1.68 11.19 13.06
N GLY A 84 1.36 10.07 12.43
CA GLY A 84 2.28 8.98 12.16
C GLY A 84 2.88 9.00 10.75
N ARG A 85 2.80 7.86 10.05
CA ARG A 85 3.49 7.61 8.78
C ARG A 85 2.51 7.46 7.61
N VAL A 86 2.97 7.84 6.41
CA VAL A 86 2.28 7.53 5.16
C VAL A 86 3.03 6.41 4.42
N SER A 87 2.28 5.49 3.82
CA SER A 87 2.83 4.50 2.88
C SER A 87 2.66 5.00 1.45
N THR A 88 3.78 5.23 0.76
CA THR A 88 3.83 5.64 -0.66
C THR A 88 4.39 4.51 -1.49
N GLU A 89 3.65 4.07 -2.50
CA GLU A 89 3.97 2.87 -3.27
C GLU A 89 4.86 3.19 -4.47
N VAL A 90 5.89 2.35 -4.70
CA VAL A 90 6.70 2.39 -5.92
C VAL A 90 5.88 1.88 -7.11
N ASP A 91 6.34 2.18 -8.32
CA ASP A 91 5.72 1.70 -9.55
C ASP A 91 5.62 0.17 -9.57
N ALA A 92 4.39 -0.35 -9.65
CA ALA A 92 4.12 -1.79 -9.63
C ALA A 92 4.75 -2.54 -10.83
N ARG A 93 5.01 -1.84 -11.94
CA ARG A 93 5.69 -2.39 -13.12
C ARG A 93 7.13 -2.82 -12.81
N LEU A 94 7.73 -2.30 -11.72
CA LEU A 94 9.08 -2.63 -11.26
C LEU A 94 9.14 -3.83 -10.32
N SER A 95 8.01 -4.48 -10.01
CA SER A 95 7.89 -5.50 -8.96
C SER A 95 8.86 -6.70 -9.10
N TYR A 96 9.37 -6.95 -10.31
CA TYR A 96 10.32 -8.02 -10.59
C TYR A 96 11.75 -7.52 -10.89
N ASP A 97 11.99 -6.21 -10.75
CA ASP A 97 13.31 -5.60 -10.89
C ASP A 97 13.75 -4.98 -9.56
N LYS A 98 14.62 -5.69 -8.85
CA LYS A 98 15.16 -5.25 -7.56
C LYS A 98 15.84 -3.89 -7.66
N ASN A 99 16.69 -3.67 -8.69
CA ASN A 99 17.50 -2.47 -8.79
C ASN A 99 16.66 -1.25 -9.15
N ALA A 100 15.72 -1.40 -10.09
CA ALA A 100 14.78 -0.34 -10.45
C ALA A 100 13.85 0.01 -9.28
N THR A 101 13.37 -0.98 -8.52
CA THR A 101 12.59 -0.77 -7.29
C THR A 101 13.37 0.05 -6.27
N MET A 102 14.64 -0.30 -6.01
CA MET A 102 15.49 0.45 -5.08
C MET A 102 15.74 1.88 -5.54
N ALA A 103 16.04 2.08 -6.82
CA ALA A 103 16.28 3.41 -7.39
C ALA A 103 15.01 4.30 -7.23
N LYS A 104 13.83 3.74 -7.53
CA LYS A 104 12.56 4.44 -7.35
C LYS A 104 12.27 4.78 -5.90
N ALA A 105 12.49 3.84 -4.98
CA ALA A 105 12.31 4.06 -3.54
C ALA A 105 13.19 5.20 -3.01
N ARG A 106 14.46 5.24 -3.41
CA ARG A 106 15.38 6.31 -3.02
C ARG A 106 14.96 7.67 -3.59
N SER A 107 14.50 7.71 -4.85
CA SER A 107 13.96 8.93 -5.48
C SER A 107 12.74 9.48 -4.71
N ILE A 108 11.81 8.63 -4.33
CA ILE A 108 10.64 9.02 -3.54
C ILE A 108 11.07 9.59 -2.18
N ILE A 109 11.97 8.94 -1.46
CA ILE A 109 12.47 9.42 -0.17
C ILE A 109 13.19 10.77 -0.32
N GLU A 110 14.03 10.92 -1.34
CA GLU A 110 14.72 12.18 -1.62
C GLU A 110 13.74 13.33 -1.87
N GLN A 111 12.64 13.10 -2.59
CA GLN A 111 11.60 14.10 -2.80
C GLN A 111 10.91 14.52 -1.48
N TYR A 112 10.63 13.56 -0.58
CA TYR A 112 10.11 13.88 0.75
C TYR A 112 11.10 14.71 1.57
N GLU A 113 12.38 14.33 1.58
CA GLU A 113 13.43 15.02 2.33
C GLU A 113 13.68 16.44 1.80
N LYS A 114 13.69 16.65 0.47
CA LYS A 114 13.74 17.97 -0.16
C LYS A 114 12.55 18.85 0.24
N ALA A 115 11.40 18.25 0.54
CA ALA A 115 10.23 18.94 1.06
C ALA A 115 10.24 19.12 2.58
N GLY A 116 11.35 18.82 3.27
CA GLY A 116 11.49 18.96 4.73
C GLY A 116 10.82 17.86 5.54
N ILE A 117 10.42 16.75 4.92
CA ILE A 117 9.78 15.62 5.59
C ILE A 117 10.83 14.53 5.85
N SER A 118 10.99 14.17 7.13
CA SER A 118 11.88 13.09 7.52
C SER A 118 11.45 11.74 6.92
N ARG A 119 12.42 10.95 6.42
CA ARG A 119 12.18 9.56 5.96
C ARG A 119 11.53 8.68 7.02
N GLN A 120 11.64 9.02 8.30
CA GLN A 120 10.99 8.30 9.40
C GLN A 120 9.45 8.40 9.37
N ARG A 121 8.91 9.39 8.65
CA ARG A 121 7.47 9.61 8.44
C ARG A 121 6.92 8.89 7.20
N VAL A 122 7.78 8.16 6.47
CA VAL A 122 7.43 7.52 5.20
C VAL A 122 7.74 6.05 5.25
N LEU A 123 6.81 5.22 4.77
CA LEU A 123 7.04 3.82 4.43
C LEU A 123 6.99 3.67 2.92
N ILE A 124 8.05 3.14 2.33
CA ILE A 124 8.03 2.79 0.90
C ILE A 124 7.28 1.48 0.74
N LYS A 125 6.19 1.52 -0.03
CA LYS A 125 5.32 0.37 -0.24
C LYS A 125 5.77 -0.39 -1.49
N ILE A 126 6.02 -1.70 -1.36
CA ILE A 126 6.63 -2.56 -2.38
C ILE A 126 5.86 -3.88 -2.45
N ALA A 127 5.59 -4.39 -3.66
CA ALA A 127 4.97 -5.71 -3.83
C ALA A 127 5.86 -6.84 -3.29
N SER A 128 5.25 -7.83 -2.63
CA SER A 128 5.94 -8.94 -1.97
C SER A 128 6.35 -10.05 -2.96
N THR A 129 6.97 -9.68 -4.07
CA THR A 129 7.76 -10.61 -4.91
C THR A 129 9.09 -10.90 -4.24
N TRP A 130 9.80 -11.94 -4.65
CA TRP A 130 11.16 -12.19 -4.13
C TRP A 130 12.08 -10.99 -4.38
N ASN A 131 12.07 -10.43 -5.59
CA ASN A 131 12.86 -9.25 -5.93
C ASN A 131 12.46 -8.01 -5.11
N GLY A 132 11.17 -7.79 -4.88
CA GLY A 132 10.66 -6.70 -4.03
C GLY A 132 11.12 -6.85 -2.57
N ILE A 133 11.06 -8.07 -2.02
CA ILE A 133 11.56 -8.38 -0.68
C ILE A 133 13.06 -8.13 -0.57
N LYS A 134 13.85 -8.55 -1.56
CA LYS A 134 15.31 -8.31 -1.60
C LYS A 134 15.66 -6.84 -1.81
N ALA A 135 14.82 -6.07 -2.49
CA ALA A 135 14.95 -4.61 -2.55
C ALA A 135 14.71 -3.98 -1.18
N ALA A 136 13.64 -4.36 -0.50
CA ALA A 136 13.30 -3.87 0.83
C ALA A 136 14.37 -4.21 1.86
N GLU A 137 14.95 -5.41 1.84
CA GLU A 137 16.07 -5.80 2.71
C GLU A 137 17.25 -4.83 2.61
N GLN A 138 17.57 -4.37 1.41
CA GLN A 138 18.66 -3.41 1.21
C GLN A 138 18.25 -2.00 1.65
N LEU A 139 17.03 -1.57 1.33
CA LEU A 139 16.50 -0.24 1.71
C LEU A 139 16.39 -0.07 3.22
N GLU A 140 15.99 -1.10 3.96
CA GLU A 140 15.94 -1.07 5.44
C GLU A 140 17.35 -0.86 6.04
N LYS A 141 18.40 -1.45 5.46
CA LYS A 141 19.80 -1.22 5.88
C LYS A 141 20.25 0.23 5.64
N GLU A 142 19.61 0.92 4.70
CA GLU A 142 19.85 2.34 4.39
C GLU A 142 18.97 3.29 5.23
N GLY A 143 18.18 2.75 6.16
CA GLY A 143 17.23 3.52 6.98
C GLY A 143 15.99 3.99 6.22
N ILE A 144 15.69 3.37 5.08
CA ILE A 144 14.44 3.56 4.33
C ILE A 144 13.48 2.45 4.73
N HIS A 145 12.46 2.80 5.50
CA HIS A 145 11.49 1.85 6.01
C HIS A 145 10.50 1.42 4.95
N CYS A 146 10.16 0.12 4.93
CA CYS A 146 9.33 -0.49 3.91
C CYS A 146 8.03 -1.09 4.46
N ASN A 147 6.99 -1.02 3.64
CA ASN A 147 5.71 -1.71 3.79
C ASN A 147 5.55 -2.71 2.64
N LEU A 148 5.67 -4.00 2.91
CA LEU A 148 5.54 -5.05 1.89
C LEU A 148 4.06 -5.40 1.70
N THR A 149 3.56 -5.09 0.51
CA THR A 149 2.16 -5.23 0.10
C THR A 149 1.94 -6.36 -0.91
N LEU A 150 0.70 -6.57 -1.34
CA LEU A 150 0.32 -7.70 -2.19
C LEU A 150 0.83 -9.02 -1.59
N LEU A 151 0.60 -9.16 -0.30
CA LEU A 151 1.03 -10.29 0.50
C LEU A 151 -0.19 -11.17 0.78
N PHE A 152 -0.14 -12.42 0.37
CA PHE A 152 -1.24 -13.37 0.42
C PHE A 152 -0.85 -14.70 1.09
N GLY A 153 0.44 -15.07 1.04
CA GLY A 153 0.93 -16.35 1.54
C GLY A 153 1.92 -16.21 2.71
N ILE A 154 1.95 -17.25 3.57
CA ILE A 154 2.85 -17.29 4.72
C ILE A 154 4.34 -17.25 4.32
N HIS A 155 4.70 -17.83 3.17
CA HIS A 155 6.07 -17.80 2.65
C HIS A 155 6.54 -16.38 2.34
N GLN A 156 5.66 -15.53 1.76
CA GLN A 156 5.95 -14.11 1.55
C GLN A 156 6.18 -13.39 2.88
N ALA A 157 5.30 -13.61 3.86
CA ALA A 157 5.42 -13.00 5.20
C ALA A 157 6.73 -13.39 5.89
N ILE A 158 7.10 -14.67 5.87
CA ILE A 158 8.35 -15.17 6.48
C ILE A 158 9.56 -14.58 5.79
N ALA A 159 9.59 -14.54 4.44
CA ALA A 159 10.69 -13.93 3.69
C ALA A 159 10.85 -12.44 4.02
N CYS A 160 9.73 -11.69 4.14
CA CYS A 160 9.74 -10.29 4.57
C CYS A 160 10.30 -10.13 5.99
N ALA A 161 9.87 -10.96 6.93
CA ALA A 161 10.36 -10.90 8.31
C ALA A 161 11.85 -11.24 8.42
N ASN A 162 12.33 -12.23 7.65
CA ASN A 162 13.75 -12.58 7.56
C ASN A 162 14.59 -11.46 6.93
N ALA A 163 14.02 -10.70 5.99
CA ALA A 163 14.63 -9.50 5.41
C ALA A 163 14.66 -8.29 6.37
N GLY A 164 14.03 -8.39 7.55
CA GLY A 164 13.98 -7.34 8.55
C GLY A 164 13.14 -6.13 8.17
N VAL A 165 12.13 -6.31 7.30
CA VAL A 165 11.28 -5.19 6.89
C VAL A 165 10.46 -4.65 8.06
N THR A 166 10.20 -3.35 8.03
CA THR A 166 9.48 -2.65 9.09
C THR A 166 8.04 -3.14 9.22
N LEU A 167 7.32 -3.32 8.10
CA LEU A 167 5.91 -3.62 8.10
C LEU A 167 5.50 -4.49 6.91
N VAL A 168 4.53 -5.39 7.13
CA VAL A 168 3.86 -6.16 6.08
C VAL A 168 2.36 -5.89 6.08
N SER A 169 1.78 -5.81 4.87
CA SER A 169 0.34 -5.58 4.66
C SER A 169 -0.30 -6.81 4.02
N PRO A 170 -0.59 -7.88 4.77
CA PRO A 170 -1.34 -9.02 4.25
C PRO A 170 -2.79 -8.64 3.95
N PHE A 171 -3.29 -9.10 2.81
CA PHE A 171 -4.62 -8.79 2.33
C PHE A 171 -5.65 -9.80 2.85
N VAL A 172 -6.80 -9.31 3.30
CA VAL A 172 -7.90 -10.12 3.84
C VAL A 172 -8.96 -10.37 2.77
N GLY A 173 -9.65 -9.34 2.34
CA GLY A 173 -10.82 -9.48 1.47
C GLY A 173 -10.51 -10.01 0.07
N ARG A 174 -9.31 -9.76 -0.50
CA ARG A 174 -8.94 -10.35 -1.79
C ARG A 174 -8.71 -11.86 -1.69
N ILE A 175 -8.28 -12.36 -0.54
CA ILE A 175 -8.22 -13.81 -0.26
C ILE A 175 -9.64 -14.37 -0.19
N LEU A 176 -10.52 -13.71 0.58
CA LEU A 176 -11.95 -14.08 0.64
C LEU A 176 -12.57 -14.17 -0.75
N ASP A 177 -12.39 -13.14 -1.59
CA ASP A 177 -12.93 -13.10 -2.96
C ASP A 177 -12.48 -14.31 -3.78
N TRP A 178 -11.19 -14.71 -3.69
CA TRP A 178 -10.67 -15.86 -4.40
C TRP A 178 -11.33 -17.16 -3.94
N TYR A 179 -11.42 -17.39 -2.63
CA TYR A 179 -12.03 -18.61 -2.08
C TYR A 179 -13.54 -18.67 -2.31
N LYS A 180 -14.26 -17.54 -2.22
CA LYS A 180 -15.69 -17.49 -2.58
C LYS A 180 -15.92 -17.92 -4.02
N LYS A 181 -15.09 -17.44 -4.95
CA LYS A 181 -15.16 -17.81 -6.36
C LYS A 181 -14.81 -19.28 -6.60
N GLN A 182 -13.75 -19.78 -5.96
CA GLN A 182 -13.32 -21.17 -6.15
C GLN A 182 -14.29 -22.19 -5.57
N ASN A 183 -14.83 -21.92 -4.38
CA ASN A 183 -15.65 -22.85 -3.64
C ASN A 183 -17.16 -22.60 -3.83
N ASN A 184 -17.54 -21.54 -4.56
CA ASN A 184 -18.92 -21.13 -4.77
C ASN A 184 -19.73 -21.10 -3.47
N ARG A 185 -19.15 -20.53 -2.40
CA ARG A 185 -19.80 -20.38 -1.10
C ARG A 185 -19.42 -19.08 -0.41
N ASP A 186 -20.28 -18.61 0.47
CA ASP A 186 -19.98 -17.55 1.42
C ASP A 186 -19.28 -18.08 2.66
N TYR A 187 -18.59 -17.20 3.37
CA TYR A 187 -17.87 -17.49 4.61
C TYR A 187 -18.36 -16.53 5.70
N VAL A 188 -18.57 -17.06 6.90
CA VAL A 188 -18.75 -16.23 8.10
C VAL A 188 -17.37 -15.70 8.54
N SER A 189 -17.34 -14.54 9.22
CA SER A 189 -16.09 -13.83 9.51
C SER A 189 -15.04 -14.68 10.21
N ALA A 190 -15.43 -15.54 11.15
CA ALA A 190 -14.50 -16.45 11.85
C ALA A 190 -13.90 -17.55 10.95
N GLU A 191 -14.60 -17.92 9.87
CA GLU A 191 -14.16 -18.92 8.89
C GLU A 191 -13.54 -18.29 7.64
N ASP A 192 -13.47 -16.96 7.58
CA ASP A 192 -12.92 -16.23 6.45
C ASP A 192 -11.46 -16.61 6.21
N PRO A 193 -11.13 -17.13 5.01
CA PRO A 193 -9.76 -17.54 4.71
C PRO A 193 -8.73 -16.40 4.79
N GLY A 194 -9.15 -15.15 4.52
CA GLY A 194 -8.30 -13.98 4.66
C GLY A 194 -8.00 -13.65 6.12
N VAL A 195 -9.02 -13.72 6.99
CA VAL A 195 -8.85 -13.58 8.45
C VAL A 195 -7.92 -14.67 8.98
N GLN A 196 -8.11 -15.92 8.56
CA GLN A 196 -7.27 -17.05 8.96
C GLN A 196 -5.82 -16.87 8.50
N SER A 197 -5.60 -16.36 7.28
CA SER A 197 -4.27 -16.08 6.74
C SER A 197 -3.53 -15.03 7.55
N VAL A 198 -4.16 -13.89 7.85
CA VAL A 198 -3.53 -12.82 8.66
C VAL A 198 -3.30 -13.27 10.09
N THR A 199 -4.23 -14.02 10.68
CA THR A 199 -4.07 -14.61 12.01
C THR A 199 -2.86 -15.55 12.06
N LYS A 200 -2.66 -16.40 11.05
CA LYS A 200 -1.51 -17.28 10.93
C LYS A 200 -0.19 -16.51 10.84
N ILE A 201 -0.14 -15.44 10.04
CA ILE A 201 1.03 -14.57 9.91
C ILE A 201 1.36 -13.89 11.22
N TYR A 202 0.35 -13.29 11.87
CA TYR A 202 0.50 -12.64 13.16
C TYR A 202 1.04 -13.60 14.22
N ASN A 203 0.43 -14.77 14.36
CA ASN A 203 0.85 -15.78 15.33
C ASN A 203 2.27 -16.25 15.06
N TYR A 204 2.65 -16.47 13.82
CA TYR A 204 4.00 -16.84 13.42
C TYR A 204 5.02 -15.77 13.83
N PHE A 205 4.75 -14.50 13.54
CA PHE A 205 5.65 -13.41 13.88
C PHE A 205 5.82 -13.26 15.39
N LYS A 206 4.72 -13.31 16.16
CA LYS A 206 4.78 -13.19 17.62
C LYS A 206 5.43 -14.42 18.27
N LYS A 207 5.19 -15.62 17.75
CA LYS A 207 5.82 -16.87 18.22
C LYS A 207 7.35 -16.80 18.12
N PHE A 208 7.87 -16.35 16.99
CA PHE A 208 9.30 -16.33 16.72
C PHE A 208 9.99 -15.00 17.02
N GLY A 209 9.26 -14.04 17.61
CA GLY A 209 9.83 -12.77 18.08
C GLY A 209 10.26 -11.81 16.98
N TYR A 210 9.67 -11.91 15.77
CA TYR A 210 9.91 -10.95 14.72
C TYR A 210 9.42 -9.56 15.09
N LYS A 211 10.19 -8.54 14.76
CA LYS A 211 9.86 -7.13 15.02
C LYS A 211 8.97 -6.52 13.92
N THR A 212 8.90 -7.18 12.77
CA THR A 212 8.07 -6.75 11.65
C THR A 212 6.61 -6.61 12.08
N VAL A 213 6.03 -5.45 11.81
CA VAL A 213 4.66 -5.11 12.15
C VAL A 213 3.70 -5.75 11.17
N VAL A 214 2.60 -6.33 11.66
CA VAL A 214 1.53 -6.89 10.82
C VAL A 214 0.39 -5.90 10.71
N MET A 215 0.07 -5.47 9.51
CA MET A 215 -1.05 -4.59 9.20
C MET A 215 -2.04 -5.27 8.26
N GLY A 216 -3.14 -5.79 8.79
CA GLY A 216 -4.21 -6.33 7.95
C GLY A 216 -4.76 -5.27 6.99
N ALA A 217 -5.05 -5.65 5.75
CA ALA A 217 -5.42 -4.72 4.67
C ALA A 217 -6.51 -5.29 3.75
N SER A 218 -7.15 -4.39 2.97
CA SER A 218 -8.10 -4.77 1.92
C SER A 218 -9.32 -5.50 2.45
N PHE A 219 -10.07 -4.87 3.34
CA PHE A 219 -11.28 -5.42 3.96
C PHE A 219 -12.52 -5.31 3.06
N ARG A 220 -13.46 -6.26 3.23
CA ARG A 220 -14.77 -6.28 2.57
C ARG A 220 -15.92 -5.95 3.50
N ASN A 221 -15.76 -6.23 4.79
CA ASN A 221 -16.77 -6.01 5.80
C ASN A 221 -16.16 -5.81 7.19
N ILE A 222 -16.93 -5.28 8.13
CA ILE A 222 -16.48 -5.02 9.50
C ILE A 222 -16.19 -6.31 10.29
N GLY A 223 -16.83 -7.42 9.94
CA GLY A 223 -16.60 -8.70 10.60
C GLY A 223 -15.16 -9.20 10.44
N GLU A 224 -14.54 -8.99 9.27
CA GLU A 224 -13.12 -9.26 9.06
C GLU A 224 -12.24 -8.45 10.01
N ILE A 225 -12.60 -7.18 10.23
CA ILE A 225 -11.88 -6.24 11.10
C ILE A 225 -12.01 -6.67 12.56
N GLU A 226 -13.22 -7.02 12.98
CA GLU A 226 -13.50 -7.47 14.36
C GLU A 226 -12.79 -8.78 14.69
N GLU A 227 -12.73 -9.74 13.77
CA GLU A 227 -12.00 -11.00 13.96
C GLU A 227 -10.47 -10.82 14.01
N LEU A 228 -9.95 -9.68 13.54
CA LEU A 228 -8.54 -9.31 13.64
C LEU A 228 -8.25 -8.31 14.77
N ALA A 229 -9.20 -8.06 15.66
CA ALA A 229 -9.01 -7.19 16.81
C ALA A 229 -7.83 -7.67 17.70
N GLY A 230 -6.84 -6.81 17.87
CA GLY A 230 -5.56 -7.14 18.53
C GLY A 230 -4.39 -7.31 17.57
N CYS A 231 -4.63 -7.31 16.25
CA CYS A 231 -3.56 -7.13 15.26
C CYS A 231 -2.80 -5.82 15.53
N ASP A 232 -1.53 -5.76 15.14
CA ASP A 232 -0.71 -4.57 15.40
C ASP A 232 -1.37 -3.34 14.77
N LEU A 233 -1.65 -3.39 13.47
CA LEU A 233 -2.35 -2.35 12.72
C LEU A 233 -3.41 -2.98 11.80
N LEU A 234 -4.42 -2.18 11.46
CA LEU A 234 -5.38 -2.49 10.40
C LEU A 234 -5.57 -1.22 9.55
N THR A 235 -5.33 -1.33 8.23
CA THR A 235 -5.61 -0.22 7.31
C THR A 235 -7.00 -0.42 6.69
N ILE A 236 -7.87 0.51 6.99
CA ILE A 236 -9.33 0.39 6.81
C ILE A 236 -9.83 1.55 5.97
N SER A 237 -10.71 1.27 5.01
CA SER A 237 -11.34 2.31 4.21
C SER A 237 -12.26 3.21 5.05
N PRO A 238 -12.43 4.50 4.69
CA PRO A 238 -13.29 5.42 5.44
C PRO A 238 -14.71 4.91 5.63
N ASN A 239 -15.29 4.26 4.63
CA ASN A 239 -16.65 3.72 4.73
C ASN A 239 -16.78 2.66 5.83
N LEU A 240 -15.83 1.74 5.92
CA LEU A 240 -15.81 0.72 6.97
C LEU A 240 -15.49 1.31 8.35
N LEU A 241 -14.67 2.40 8.40
CA LEU A 241 -14.43 3.13 9.64
C LEU A 241 -15.71 3.80 10.16
N HIS A 242 -16.50 4.42 9.29
CA HIS A 242 -17.79 5.00 9.66
C HIS A 242 -18.79 3.93 10.12
N GLU A 243 -18.81 2.76 9.46
CA GLU A 243 -19.65 1.64 9.87
C GLU A 243 -19.25 1.13 11.27
N LEU A 244 -17.96 1.00 11.54
CA LEU A 244 -17.45 0.62 12.86
C LEU A 244 -17.77 1.65 13.94
N ASP A 245 -17.65 2.95 13.65
CA ASP A 245 -17.94 4.03 14.59
C ASP A 245 -19.43 4.07 14.99
N SER A 246 -20.30 3.67 14.09
CA SER A 246 -21.74 3.58 14.37
C SER A 246 -22.15 2.32 15.14
N LYS A 247 -21.26 1.34 15.27
CA LYS A 247 -21.53 0.08 15.96
C LYS A 247 -21.23 0.18 17.45
N THR A 248 -22.13 -0.27 18.28
CA THR A 248 -21.98 -0.36 19.73
C THR A 248 -21.89 -1.82 20.17
N GLY A 249 -21.17 -2.10 21.27
CA GLY A 249 -21.03 -3.43 21.84
C GLY A 249 -19.59 -3.74 22.25
N ASP A 250 -19.38 -4.93 22.77
CA ASP A 250 -18.07 -5.40 23.18
C ASP A 250 -17.25 -5.85 21.97
N LEU A 251 -15.99 -5.45 21.91
CA LEU A 251 -15.00 -5.91 20.94
C LEU A 251 -13.92 -6.71 21.63
N PRO A 252 -14.07 -8.04 21.73
CA PRO A 252 -13.08 -8.88 22.39
C PRO A 252 -11.79 -8.95 21.58
N ARG A 253 -10.65 -8.97 22.29
CA ARG A 253 -9.35 -9.19 21.66
C ARG A 253 -9.29 -10.62 21.07
N LYS A 254 -9.03 -10.72 19.78
CA LYS A 254 -8.86 -11.98 19.01
C LYS A 254 -7.40 -12.36 18.90
N LEU A 255 -6.54 -11.40 18.58
CA LEU A 255 -5.10 -11.60 18.41
C LEU A 255 -4.34 -11.11 19.66
N ASP A 256 -3.56 -12.01 20.25
CA ASP A 256 -2.83 -11.75 21.49
C ASP A 256 -1.39 -12.29 21.40
N PRO A 257 -0.35 -11.43 21.61
CA PRO A 257 1.04 -11.86 21.50
C PRO A 257 1.43 -12.95 22.52
N ALA A 258 0.83 -12.93 23.71
CA ALA A 258 1.13 -13.92 24.74
C ALA A 258 0.57 -15.30 24.36
N LYS A 259 -0.67 -15.33 23.84
CA LYS A 259 -1.27 -16.56 23.32
C LYS A 259 -0.49 -17.09 22.11
N ALA A 260 -0.09 -16.22 21.19
CA ALA A 260 0.69 -16.61 20.01
C ALA A 260 2.01 -17.31 20.39
N LYS A 261 2.70 -16.85 21.44
CA LYS A 261 3.93 -17.46 21.93
C LYS A 261 3.76 -18.89 22.44
N SER A 262 2.57 -19.24 22.96
CA SER A 262 2.27 -20.57 23.50
C SER A 262 1.82 -21.58 22.43
N LEU A 263 1.52 -21.13 21.20
CA LEU A 263 1.08 -22.01 20.13
C LEU A 263 2.20 -22.97 19.69
N ASP A 264 1.83 -24.18 19.33
CA ASP A 264 2.73 -25.14 18.70
C ASP A 264 2.80 -24.84 17.18
N ILE A 265 3.80 -24.04 16.80
CA ILE A 265 4.04 -23.61 15.42
C ILE A 265 5.47 -23.99 15.07
N GLU A 266 5.64 -24.76 14.00
CA GLU A 266 6.97 -25.09 13.47
C GLU A 266 7.59 -23.90 12.72
N ARG A 267 8.90 -23.75 12.89
CA ARG A 267 9.66 -22.74 12.17
C ARG A 267 9.92 -23.20 10.74
N ILE A 268 9.62 -22.31 9.79
CA ILE A 268 9.84 -22.55 8.37
C ILE A 268 11.05 -21.74 7.92
N THR A 269 12.03 -22.38 7.30
CA THR A 269 13.13 -21.69 6.64
C THR A 269 12.74 -21.38 5.20
N VAL A 270 12.84 -20.13 4.79
CA VAL A 270 12.48 -19.67 3.45
C VAL A 270 13.69 -18.97 2.83
N ASP A 271 14.36 -19.67 1.93
CA ASP A 271 15.29 -19.11 0.95
C ASP A 271 14.59 -18.90 -0.39
N GLU A 272 15.31 -18.48 -1.42
CA GLU A 272 14.72 -18.21 -2.75
C GLU A 272 14.05 -19.45 -3.34
N ALA A 273 14.74 -20.59 -3.31
CA ALA A 273 14.21 -21.83 -3.87
C ALA A 273 12.93 -22.28 -3.15
N LYS A 274 12.93 -22.19 -1.80
CA LYS A 274 11.77 -22.53 -0.99
C LYS A 274 10.64 -21.52 -1.15
N PHE A 275 10.95 -20.23 -1.31
CA PHE A 275 9.95 -19.22 -1.63
C PHE A 275 9.22 -19.54 -2.94
N GLU A 276 9.97 -19.82 -4.00
CA GLU A 276 9.41 -20.17 -5.31
C GLU A 276 8.60 -21.48 -5.28
N GLU A 277 9.10 -22.50 -4.59
CA GLU A 277 8.36 -23.77 -4.39
C GLU A 277 7.02 -23.51 -3.70
N MET A 278 7.03 -22.82 -2.56
CA MET A 278 5.83 -22.54 -1.78
C MET A 278 4.87 -21.62 -2.54
N HIS A 279 5.40 -20.63 -3.27
CA HIS A 279 4.58 -19.71 -4.06
C HIS A 279 3.85 -20.42 -5.21
N LYS A 280 4.51 -21.35 -5.89
CA LYS A 280 3.89 -22.17 -6.93
C LYS A 280 2.84 -23.16 -6.36
N ALA A 281 3.08 -23.66 -5.16
CA ALA A 281 2.15 -24.57 -4.48
C ALA A 281 0.90 -23.84 -3.94
N ASP A 282 1.03 -22.58 -3.53
CA ASP A 282 -0.09 -21.74 -3.04
C ASP A 282 -0.76 -21.02 -4.21
N ARG A 283 -1.71 -21.70 -4.86
CA ARG A 283 -2.40 -21.19 -6.04
C ARG A 283 -3.10 -19.85 -5.79
N MET A 284 -3.68 -19.65 -4.62
CA MET A 284 -4.34 -18.40 -4.24
C MET A 284 -3.32 -17.25 -4.18
N ALA A 285 -2.21 -17.44 -3.48
CA ALA A 285 -1.17 -16.42 -3.37
C ALA A 285 -0.55 -16.10 -4.74
N PHE A 286 -0.30 -17.11 -5.57
CA PHE A 286 0.23 -16.94 -6.92
C PHE A 286 -0.70 -16.10 -7.80
N ASP A 287 -1.98 -16.47 -7.86
CA ASP A 287 -2.98 -15.76 -8.66
C ASP A 287 -3.13 -14.31 -8.17
N LYS A 288 -3.28 -14.11 -6.86
CA LYS A 288 -3.57 -12.79 -6.27
C LYS A 288 -2.38 -11.83 -6.34
N LEU A 289 -1.16 -12.31 -6.23
CA LEU A 289 0.03 -11.46 -6.44
C LEU A 289 0.08 -10.98 -7.89
N SER A 290 -0.09 -11.87 -8.85
CA SER A 290 -0.06 -11.55 -10.28
C SER A 290 -1.19 -10.58 -10.67
N GLU A 291 -2.43 -10.87 -10.23
CA GLU A 291 -3.59 -10.00 -10.45
C GLU A 291 -3.39 -8.62 -9.78
N GLY A 292 -2.80 -8.59 -8.59
CA GLY A 292 -2.56 -7.35 -7.85
C GLY A 292 -1.54 -6.45 -8.56
N ILE A 293 -0.41 -7.00 -8.99
CA ILE A 293 0.61 -6.27 -9.75
C ILE A 293 0.02 -5.74 -11.05
N LYS A 294 -0.73 -6.59 -11.80
CA LYS A 294 -1.40 -6.17 -13.02
C LYS A 294 -2.40 -5.04 -12.75
N GLY A 295 -3.26 -5.17 -11.76
CA GLY A 295 -4.27 -4.16 -11.44
C GLY A 295 -3.66 -2.82 -11.06
N PHE A 296 -2.57 -2.82 -10.28
CA PHE A 296 -1.85 -1.58 -9.96
C PHE A 296 -1.13 -1.00 -11.17
N SER A 297 -0.55 -1.83 -12.04
CA SER A 297 0.04 -1.37 -13.31
C SER A 297 -0.99 -0.75 -14.24
N ASP A 298 -2.17 -1.35 -14.35
CA ASP A 298 -3.28 -0.82 -15.15
C ASP A 298 -3.77 0.54 -14.57
N ALA A 299 -3.83 0.68 -13.24
CA ALA A 299 -4.18 1.94 -12.59
C ALA A 299 -3.16 3.04 -12.88
N LEU A 300 -1.86 2.71 -12.94
CA LEU A 300 -0.80 3.65 -13.31
C LEU A 300 -0.95 4.13 -14.75
N VAL A 301 -1.19 3.21 -15.70
CA VAL A 301 -1.43 3.56 -17.10
C VAL A 301 -2.64 4.49 -17.25
N ASN A 302 -3.71 4.21 -16.49
CA ASN A 302 -4.89 5.08 -16.49
C ASN A 302 -4.59 6.47 -15.92
N LEU A 303 -3.78 6.54 -14.86
CA LEU A 303 -3.36 7.82 -14.27
C LEU A 303 -2.47 8.61 -15.24
N GLU A 304 -1.49 7.97 -15.86
CA GLU A 304 -0.63 8.62 -16.88
C GLU A 304 -1.49 9.22 -18.02
N LYS A 305 -2.51 8.48 -18.50
CA LYS A 305 -3.44 8.99 -19.50
C LYS A 305 -4.23 10.21 -19.00
N LEU A 306 -4.76 10.14 -17.79
CA LEU A 306 -5.46 11.28 -17.15
C LEU A 306 -4.56 12.52 -17.05
N LEU A 307 -3.29 12.33 -16.70
CA LEU A 307 -2.32 13.41 -16.61
C LEU A 307 -2.00 14.00 -17.98
N CYS A 308 -1.85 13.18 -19.04
CA CYS A 308 -1.70 13.65 -20.41
C CYS A 308 -2.92 14.48 -20.87
N ASP A 309 -4.13 13.99 -20.62
CA ASP A 309 -5.37 14.69 -21.00
C ASP A 309 -5.50 16.03 -20.24
N ARG A 310 -5.07 16.07 -18.98
CA ARG A 310 -5.06 17.31 -18.18
C ARG A 310 -4.02 18.29 -18.68
N LEU A 311 -2.82 17.83 -18.98
CA LEU A 311 -1.74 18.65 -19.50
C LEU A 311 -2.14 19.33 -20.82
N ALA A 312 -2.80 18.61 -21.73
CA ALA A 312 -3.32 19.16 -22.97
C ALA A 312 -4.35 20.29 -22.76
N LYS A 313 -5.21 20.15 -21.72
CA LYS A 313 -6.18 21.20 -21.35
C LYS A 313 -5.50 22.44 -20.79
N LEU A 314 -4.49 22.29 -19.94
CA LEU A 314 -3.71 23.41 -19.40
C LEU A 314 -3.02 24.20 -20.50
N GLY A 315 -2.35 23.53 -21.45
CA GLY A 315 -1.71 24.17 -22.58
C GLY A 315 -2.68 24.83 -23.59
N ALA A 316 -3.94 24.38 -23.65
CA ALA A 316 -4.98 25.05 -24.43
C ALA A 316 -5.48 26.34 -23.77
N SER A 317 -5.63 26.34 -22.44
CA SER A 317 -6.04 27.51 -21.67
C SER A 317 -4.97 28.63 -21.73
N GLU A 318 -3.69 28.29 -21.56
CA GLU A 318 -2.58 29.24 -21.70
C GLU A 318 -2.57 29.92 -23.07
N ARG A 319 -2.83 29.16 -24.16
CA ARG A 319 -2.88 29.72 -25.52
C ARG A 319 -4.08 30.66 -25.78
N GLN A 320 -5.21 30.41 -25.11
CA GLN A 320 -6.38 31.29 -25.19
C GLN A 320 -6.15 32.62 -24.42
N GLU A 321 -5.51 32.57 -23.28
CA GLU A 321 -5.18 33.79 -22.52
C GLU A 321 -4.18 34.68 -23.26
N VAL A 322 -3.18 34.09 -23.93
CA VAL A 322 -2.19 34.84 -24.76
C VAL A 322 -2.82 35.42 -26.03
N ALA A 323 -3.85 34.78 -26.57
CA ALA A 323 -4.53 35.26 -27.79
C ALA A 323 -5.53 36.42 -27.55
N VAL A 324 -5.88 36.68 -26.30
CA VAL A 324 -6.83 37.73 -25.86
C VAL A 324 -6.09 39.05 -25.47
N HIS A 325 -4.78 39.00 -25.31
CA HIS A 325 -3.91 40.15 -25.02
C HIS A 325 -3.07 40.49 -26.25
#